data_c512aaa24f176045092dd548a3214db9
#
_entry.id   c512aaa24f176045092dd548a3214db9
#
_cell.length_a   1.000
_cell.length_b   1.000
_cell.length_c   1.000
_cell.angle_alpha   90.00
_cell.angle_beta   90.00
_cell.angle_gamma   90.00
#
_symmetry.space_group_name_H-M   'P 1'
#
loop_
_entity.id
_entity.type
_entity.pdbx_description
1 polymer ?
#
loop_
_entity_poly.entity_id
_entity_poly.type
_entity_poly.pdbx_seq_one_letter_code
_entity_poly.pdbx_strand_id
1 'polypeptide(L)'
;MISGIFYFYILMKAWGKMTIHDSNVREKLLQLGSQKRYNFTAEYARCGYKVTYRRGLDRDKLAPTIMFKNVKINNNLVTDHLWFNYTKGFAELRKLIVGDVISFNARVASYEKLGHKIDYKLERPTKVKLVPHKNGKDALPIPNTTKGKNELLGYIMLENKKFYQENNRPYYPWYVEKYKKFLDQRSSNTV
;
A
#
# COMPACT_ATOMS: atom_id res chain seq x y z
N MET A 1 16.52 -23.94 -13.18
CA MET A 1 15.40 -22.98 -13.32
C MET A 1 14.32 -23.20 -12.24
N ILE A 2 14.68 -23.14 -10.94
CA ILE A 2 13.75 -23.40 -9.80
C ILE A 2 13.89 -22.32 -8.70
N SER A 3 14.64 -21.23 -8.91
CA SER A 3 14.98 -20.29 -7.83
C SER A 3 13.94 -19.19 -7.54
N GLY A 4 13.04 -18.88 -8.47
CA GLY A 4 12.07 -17.77 -8.31
C GLY A 4 10.88 -18.09 -7.42
N ILE A 5 10.45 -19.36 -7.39
CA ILE A 5 9.26 -19.80 -6.63
C ILE A 5 9.57 -19.91 -5.14
N PHE A 6 10.79 -20.31 -4.78
CA PHE A 6 11.23 -20.44 -3.39
C PHE A 6 11.36 -19.10 -2.67
N TYR A 7 11.75 -18.04 -3.38
CA TYR A 7 11.89 -16.69 -2.83
C TYR A 7 10.54 -16.06 -2.46
N PHE A 8 9.51 -16.35 -3.25
CA PHE A 8 8.14 -15.88 -2.98
C PHE A 8 7.52 -16.59 -1.77
N TYR A 9 7.83 -17.87 -1.57
CA TYR A 9 7.34 -18.68 -0.44
C TYR A 9 7.97 -18.27 0.89
N ILE A 10 9.25 -17.90 0.90
CA ILE A 10 9.95 -17.39 2.09
C ILE A 10 9.44 -15.99 2.48
N LEU A 11 9.12 -15.14 1.49
CA LEU A 11 8.52 -13.82 1.74
C LEU A 11 7.13 -13.91 2.39
N MET A 12 6.38 -14.97 2.16
CA MET A 12 5.07 -15.19 2.80
C MET A 12 5.19 -15.68 4.26
N LYS A 13 6.23 -16.45 4.60
CA LYS A 13 6.43 -16.94 5.99
C LYS A 13 6.88 -15.87 6.97
N ALA A 14 7.56 -14.82 6.51
CA ALA A 14 7.95 -13.69 7.36
C ALA A 14 6.78 -12.75 7.75
N TRP A 15 5.58 -13.02 7.23
CA TRP A 15 4.38 -12.22 7.45
C TRP A 15 3.43 -12.83 8.47
N GLY A 16 3.93 -13.21 9.62
CA GLY A 16 3.14 -13.59 10.80
C GLY A 16 1.96 -14.53 10.48
N LYS A 17 1.77 -15.59 11.23
CA LYS A 17 0.70 -16.58 11.11
C LYS A 17 -0.57 -16.01 10.45
N MET A 18 -0.78 -16.35 9.18
CA MET A 18 -2.03 -16.13 8.49
C MET A 18 -3.06 -17.00 9.19
N THR A 19 -3.83 -16.41 10.06
CA THR A 19 -4.90 -17.11 10.76
C THR A 19 -5.95 -17.56 9.76
N ILE A 20 -6.54 -18.71 9.97
CA ILE A 20 -7.60 -19.36 9.16
C ILE A 20 -8.82 -18.43 8.91
N HIS A 21 -8.86 -17.27 9.56
CA HIS A 21 -9.90 -16.25 9.46
C HIS A 21 -9.91 -15.46 8.14
N ASP A 22 -8.80 -15.49 7.37
CA ASP A 22 -8.64 -14.60 6.19
C ASP A 22 -9.48 -15.04 4.97
N SER A 23 -9.80 -16.32 4.82
CA SER A 23 -10.59 -16.82 3.68
C SER A 23 -12.07 -16.41 3.73
N ASN A 24 -12.69 -16.48 4.89
CA ASN A 24 -14.12 -16.18 5.03
C ASN A 24 -14.45 -14.69 4.99
N VAL A 25 -13.52 -13.81 5.32
CA VAL A 25 -13.76 -12.37 5.34
C VAL A 25 -13.79 -11.79 3.93
N ARG A 26 -12.97 -12.32 3.00
CA ARG A 26 -12.95 -11.85 1.61
C ARG A 26 -14.11 -12.33 0.76
N GLU A 27 -14.85 -13.34 1.20
CA GLU A 27 -16.11 -13.75 0.58
C GLU A 27 -17.16 -12.63 0.61
N LYS A 28 -17.11 -11.73 1.61
CA LYS A 28 -17.98 -10.54 1.65
C LYS A 28 -17.70 -9.59 0.49
N LEU A 29 -16.46 -9.51 0.01
CA LEU A 29 -16.15 -8.73 -1.19
C LEU A 29 -16.76 -9.37 -2.44
N LEU A 30 -16.76 -10.69 -2.54
CA LEU A 30 -17.45 -11.41 -3.63
C LEU A 30 -18.94 -11.05 -3.68
N GLN A 31 -19.61 -11.06 -2.53
CA GLN A 31 -21.06 -10.77 -2.44
C GLN A 31 -21.40 -9.34 -2.89
N LEU A 32 -20.49 -8.37 -2.72
CA LEU A 32 -20.69 -7.00 -3.21
C LEU A 32 -20.67 -6.91 -4.74
N GLY A 33 -19.97 -7.80 -5.42
CA GLY A 33 -19.85 -7.82 -6.87
C GLY A 33 -19.01 -6.67 -7.43
N SER A 34 -18.64 -6.79 -8.72
CA SER A 34 -17.75 -5.84 -9.41
C SER A 34 -18.46 -4.70 -10.15
N GLN A 35 -19.79 -4.72 -10.25
CA GLN A 35 -20.56 -3.81 -11.09
C GLN A 35 -20.63 -2.40 -10.54
N LYS A 36 -20.65 -2.24 -9.23
CA LYS A 36 -20.83 -0.96 -8.54
C LYS A 36 -19.57 -0.50 -7.84
N ARG A 37 -19.52 0.79 -7.54
CA ARG A 37 -18.54 1.36 -6.61
C ARG A 37 -19.22 1.54 -5.26
N TYR A 38 -18.50 1.13 -4.23
CA TYR A 38 -18.96 1.26 -2.85
C TYR A 38 -18.06 2.20 -2.08
N ASN A 39 -18.58 2.84 -1.06
CA ASN A 39 -17.81 3.64 -0.14
C ASN A 39 -17.27 2.73 0.99
N PHE A 40 -15.98 2.79 1.20
CA PHE A 40 -15.28 2.05 2.24
C PHE A 40 -14.63 3.00 3.22
N THR A 41 -14.48 2.54 4.45
CA THR A 41 -13.56 3.11 5.43
C THR A 41 -12.49 2.08 5.77
N ALA A 42 -11.29 2.54 6.08
CA ALA A 42 -10.19 1.65 6.45
C ALA A 42 -9.13 2.40 7.26
N GLU A 43 -8.38 1.68 8.08
CA GLU A 43 -7.33 2.22 8.92
C GLU A 43 -5.97 2.06 8.24
N TYR A 44 -5.17 3.12 8.20
CA TYR A 44 -3.80 3.04 7.72
C TYR A 44 -2.95 2.13 8.60
N ALA A 45 -2.24 1.20 8.00
CA ALA A 45 -1.34 0.30 8.70
C ALA A 45 0.13 0.59 8.36
N ARG A 46 0.48 0.64 7.09
CA ARG A 46 1.84 0.95 6.62
C ARG A 46 1.90 1.18 5.12
N CYS A 47 2.99 1.76 4.67
CA CYS A 47 3.39 1.76 3.25
C CYS A 47 4.46 0.69 2.99
N GLY A 48 4.69 0.39 1.71
CA GLY A 48 5.67 -0.60 1.29
C GLY A 48 5.94 -0.51 -0.21
N TYR A 49 6.64 -1.51 -0.74
CA TYR A 49 6.83 -1.65 -2.17
C TYR A 49 6.67 -3.10 -2.61
N LYS A 50 6.36 -3.29 -3.88
CA LYS A 50 6.39 -4.58 -4.57
C LYS A 50 7.35 -4.53 -5.74
N VAL A 51 7.92 -5.68 -6.08
CA VAL A 51 8.70 -5.85 -7.30
C VAL A 51 7.76 -6.10 -8.46
N THR A 52 7.97 -5.39 -9.55
CA THR A 52 7.20 -5.57 -10.79
C THR A 52 8.13 -6.01 -11.89
N TYR A 53 7.88 -7.21 -12.42
CA TYR A 53 8.61 -7.73 -13.57
C TYR A 53 8.01 -7.18 -14.87
N ARG A 54 8.86 -6.71 -15.78
CA ARG A 54 8.47 -6.41 -17.16
C ARG A 54 9.29 -7.28 -18.11
N ARG A 55 8.63 -8.01 -18.99
CA ARG A 55 9.32 -8.72 -20.08
C ARG A 55 10.21 -7.73 -20.86
N GLY A 56 11.47 -8.10 -21.09
CA GLY A 56 12.40 -7.32 -21.91
C GLY A 56 13.12 -6.18 -21.19
N LEU A 57 13.09 -6.11 -19.86
CA LEU A 57 13.89 -5.15 -19.08
C LEU A 57 14.76 -5.91 -18.08
N ASP A 58 16.06 -5.63 -18.11
CA ASP A 58 17.07 -6.26 -17.23
C ASP A 58 16.98 -5.86 -15.75
N ARG A 59 16.03 -5.01 -15.36
CA ARG A 59 15.91 -4.51 -13.99
C ARG A 59 14.51 -4.64 -13.48
N ASP A 60 14.39 -5.22 -12.29
CA ASP A 60 13.17 -5.19 -11.50
C ASP A 60 12.79 -3.75 -11.18
N LYS A 61 11.55 -3.40 -11.44
CA LYS A 61 11.03 -2.09 -11.07
C LYS A 61 10.25 -2.20 -9.77
N LEU A 62 10.64 -1.41 -8.78
CA LEU A 62 9.86 -1.26 -7.56
C LEU A 62 8.60 -0.42 -7.84
N ALA A 63 7.49 -0.83 -7.25
CA ALA A 63 6.23 -0.08 -7.27
C ALA A 63 5.77 0.20 -5.84
N PRO A 64 5.52 1.48 -5.48
CA PRO A 64 5.06 1.83 -4.15
C PRO A 64 3.67 1.28 -3.87
N THR A 65 3.46 0.82 -2.65
CA THR A 65 2.21 0.25 -2.15
C THR A 65 1.84 0.82 -0.79
N ILE A 66 0.57 0.74 -0.45
CA ILE A 66 0.02 1.16 0.83
C ILE A 66 -0.95 0.11 1.33
N MET A 67 -0.91 -0.19 2.63
CA MET A 67 -1.77 -1.18 3.26
C MET A 67 -2.72 -0.49 4.23
N PHE A 68 -3.97 -0.88 4.13
CA PHE A 68 -5.02 -0.54 5.08
C PHE A 68 -5.56 -1.81 5.72
N LYS A 69 -5.91 -1.71 7.00
CA LYS A 69 -6.57 -2.76 7.79
C LYS A 69 -7.99 -2.35 8.15
N ASN A 70 -8.75 -3.29 8.71
CA ASN A 70 -10.12 -3.06 9.17
C ASN A 70 -11.00 -2.40 8.10
N VAL A 71 -10.95 -2.95 6.87
CA VAL A 71 -11.73 -2.41 5.74
C VAL A 71 -13.22 -2.68 5.96
N LYS A 72 -14.02 -1.61 5.99
CA LYS A 72 -15.45 -1.66 6.32
C LYS A 72 -16.30 -1.00 5.25
N ILE A 73 -17.55 -1.46 5.13
CA ILE A 73 -18.65 -0.79 4.44
C ILE A 73 -19.81 -0.65 5.43
N ASN A 74 -20.35 0.55 5.61
CA ASN A 74 -21.41 0.82 6.57
C ASN A 74 -21.10 0.23 7.97
N ASN A 75 -19.88 0.43 8.45
CA ASN A 75 -19.32 -0.12 9.70
C ASN A 75 -19.15 -1.65 9.77
N ASN A 76 -19.59 -2.39 8.76
CA ASN A 76 -19.38 -3.85 8.69
C ASN A 76 -18.02 -4.19 8.11
N LEU A 77 -17.26 -5.01 8.81
CA LEU A 77 -15.96 -5.50 8.33
C LEU A 77 -16.14 -6.37 7.09
N VAL A 78 -15.43 -6.04 6.02
CA VAL A 78 -15.43 -6.80 4.75
C VAL A 78 -14.13 -7.50 4.45
N THR A 79 -13.02 -7.04 5.03
CA THR A 79 -11.73 -7.73 5.02
C THR A 79 -10.80 -7.16 6.09
N ASP A 80 -9.90 -7.99 6.59
CA ASP A 80 -8.93 -7.61 7.63
C ASP A 80 -7.95 -6.57 7.11
N HIS A 81 -7.40 -6.78 5.91
CA HIS A 81 -6.44 -5.88 5.29
C HIS A 81 -6.42 -6.01 3.78
N LEU A 82 -6.03 -4.92 3.12
CA LEU A 82 -5.80 -4.87 1.68
C LEU A 82 -4.59 -4.01 1.34
N TRP A 83 -3.85 -4.47 0.33
CA TRP A 83 -2.81 -3.71 -0.31
C TRP A 83 -3.31 -3.00 -1.55
N PHE A 84 -2.95 -1.74 -1.67
CA PHE A 84 -3.21 -0.91 -2.84
C PHE A 84 -1.89 -0.46 -3.48
N ASN A 85 -1.89 -0.18 -4.78
CA ASN A 85 -0.86 0.67 -5.33
C ASN A 85 -0.95 2.03 -4.65
N TYR A 86 0.19 2.63 -4.32
CA TYR A 86 0.21 3.98 -3.76
C TYR A 86 -0.15 4.98 -4.86
N THR A 87 -1.42 5.35 -4.94
CA THR A 87 -1.94 6.26 -5.96
C THR A 87 -1.79 7.73 -5.55
N LYS A 88 -1.97 8.64 -6.51
CA LYS A 88 -1.99 10.08 -6.27
C LYS A 88 -3.00 10.46 -5.16
N GLY A 89 -4.21 9.87 -5.17
CA GLY A 89 -5.23 10.16 -4.15
C GLY A 89 -4.79 9.81 -2.72
N PHE A 90 -3.96 8.79 -2.53
CA PHE A 90 -3.37 8.50 -1.21
C PHE A 90 -2.23 9.47 -0.87
N ALA A 91 -1.41 9.87 -1.84
CA ALA A 91 -0.33 10.82 -1.60
C ALA A 91 -0.84 12.24 -1.24
N GLU A 92 -2.01 12.62 -1.73
CA GLU A 92 -2.67 13.88 -1.40
C GLU A 92 -3.15 13.96 0.06
N LEU A 93 -3.31 12.82 0.74
CA LEU A 93 -3.60 12.77 2.17
C LEU A 93 -2.40 13.17 3.06
N ARG A 94 -1.22 13.41 2.46
CA ARG A 94 0.04 13.67 3.15
C ARG A 94 0.51 12.46 3.96
N LYS A 95 1.40 12.66 4.93
CA LYS A 95 1.91 11.58 5.78
C LYS A 95 0.81 11.07 6.70
N LEU A 96 0.47 9.79 6.54
CA LEU A 96 -0.44 9.08 7.43
C LEU A 96 0.32 8.47 8.60
N ILE A 97 -0.31 8.41 9.76
CA ILE A 97 0.15 7.68 10.93
C ILE A 97 -0.69 6.42 11.15
N VAL A 98 -0.10 5.40 11.78
CA VAL A 98 -0.80 4.13 12.04
C VAL A 98 -2.10 4.39 12.83
N GLY A 99 -3.20 3.87 12.30
CA GLY A 99 -4.55 4.07 12.88
C GLY A 99 -5.35 5.21 12.26
N ASP A 100 -4.75 6.05 11.40
CA ASP A 100 -5.51 7.04 10.64
C ASP A 100 -6.59 6.36 9.81
N VAL A 101 -7.82 6.87 9.92
CA VAL A 101 -8.96 6.35 9.19
C VAL A 101 -9.17 7.15 7.91
N ILE A 102 -9.28 6.44 6.80
CA ILE A 102 -9.64 7.04 5.51
C ILE A 102 -10.99 6.56 5.02
N SER A 103 -11.64 7.36 4.21
CA SER A 103 -12.78 6.94 3.39
C SER A 103 -12.43 7.03 1.91
N PHE A 104 -12.96 6.11 1.11
CA PHE A 104 -12.73 6.09 -0.33
C PHE A 104 -13.78 5.26 -1.06
N ASN A 105 -13.99 5.55 -2.34
CA ASN A 105 -14.84 4.74 -3.20
C ASN A 105 -13.97 3.80 -4.04
N ALA A 106 -14.34 2.50 -4.10
CA ALA A 106 -13.64 1.52 -4.91
C ALA A 106 -14.59 0.50 -5.52
N ARG A 107 -14.08 -0.28 -6.48
CA ARG A 107 -14.75 -1.46 -7.04
C ARG A 107 -14.10 -2.72 -6.51
N VAL A 108 -14.90 -3.76 -6.33
CA VAL A 108 -14.38 -5.11 -6.12
C VAL A 108 -13.88 -5.65 -7.44
N ALA A 109 -12.73 -6.31 -7.42
CA ALA A 109 -12.18 -7.05 -8.54
C ALA A 109 -11.64 -8.39 -8.05
N SER A 110 -11.76 -9.42 -8.87
CA SER A 110 -11.13 -10.70 -8.63
C SER A 110 -9.68 -10.70 -9.15
N TYR A 111 -8.87 -11.58 -8.61
CA TYR A 111 -7.55 -11.91 -9.14
C TYR A 111 -7.20 -13.35 -8.78
N GLU A 112 -6.34 -13.93 -9.57
CA GLU A 112 -5.87 -15.30 -9.35
C GLU A 112 -4.62 -15.30 -8.48
N LYS A 113 -4.64 -16.08 -7.41
CA LYS A 113 -3.47 -16.39 -6.57
C LYS A 113 -2.70 -17.58 -7.12
N LEU A 114 -1.47 -17.78 -6.64
CA LEU A 114 -0.73 -19.01 -6.87
C LEU A 114 -1.59 -20.23 -6.50
N GLY A 115 -1.62 -21.24 -7.41
CA GLY A 115 -2.46 -22.42 -7.26
C GLY A 115 -3.90 -22.22 -7.75
N HIS A 116 -4.11 -21.26 -8.67
CA HIS A 116 -5.39 -21.03 -9.38
C HIS A 116 -6.59 -20.69 -8.48
N LYS A 117 -6.34 -20.24 -7.24
CA LYS A 117 -7.38 -19.79 -6.33
C LYS A 117 -7.77 -18.35 -6.63
N ILE A 118 -9.06 -18.12 -6.86
CA ILE A 118 -9.61 -16.77 -7.01
C ILE A 118 -9.69 -16.09 -5.64
N ASP A 119 -9.24 -14.85 -5.58
CA ASP A 119 -9.36 -13.98 -4.43
C ASP A 119 -9.85 -12.59 -4.85
N TYR A 120 -10.23 -11.75 -3.90
CA TYR A 120 -10.86 -10.47 -4.14
C TYR A 120 -10.03 -9.32 -3.57
N LYS A 121 -10.06 -8.20 -4.28
CA LYS A 121 -9.38 -6.95 -3.92
C LYS A 121 -10.29 -5.77 -4.19
N LEU A 122 -9.92 -4.62 -3.70
CA LEU A 122 -10.50 -3.34 -4.11
C LEU A 122 -9.54 -2.65 -5.09
N GLU A 123 -10.08 -2.10 -6.15
CA GLU A 123 -9.30 -1.39 -7.16
C GLU A 123 -9.88 -0.01 -7.50
N ARG A 124 -9.02 0.81 -8.14
CA ARG A 124 -9.34 2.16 -8.60
C ARG A 124 -9.97 3.02 -7.50
N PRO A 125 -9.27 3.20 -6.35
CA PRO A 125 -9.76 4.07 -5.29
C PRO A 125 -9.92 5.51 -5.80
N THR A 126 -11.06 6.13 -5.45
CA THR A 126 -11.40 7.52 -5.78
C THR A 126 -12.04 8.18 -4.57
N LYS A 127 -12.16 9.51 -4.60
CA LYS A 127 -12.73 10.30 -3.49
C LYS A 127 -12.08 9.93 -2.15
N VAL A 128 -10.76 9.75 -2.19
CA VAL A 128 -9.97 9.39 -1.01
C VAL A 128 -9.91 10.59 -0.07
N LYS A 129 -10.30 10.40 1.18
CA LYS A 129 -10.35 11.45 2.19
C LYS A 129 -9.88 10.91 3.53
N LEU A 130 -9.15 11.71 4.29
CA LEU A 130 -8.89 11.45 5.69
C LEU A 130 -10.18 11.73 6.48
N VAL A 131 -10.59 10.79 7.32
CA VAL A 131 -11.66 11.03 8.28
C VAL A 131 -11.08 11.89 9.40
N PRO A 132 -11.66 13.05 9.71
CA PRO A 132 -11.08 13.98 10.68
C PRO A 132 -10.76 13.31 12.01
N HIS A 133 -9.51 13.41 12.42
CA HIS A 133 -9.05 13.03 13.75
C HIS A 133 -8.89 14.29 14.60
N LYS A 134 -9.19 14.21 15.90
CA LYS A 134 -9.12 15.35 16.82
C LYS A 134 -7.72 16.01 16.97
N ASN A 135 -6.68 15.36 16.46
CA ASN A 135 -5.29 15.81 16.55
C ASN A 135 -4.70 16.07 15.15
N GLY A 136 -5.24 17.06 14.44
CA GLY A 136 -4.68 17.51 13.16
C GLY A 136 -3.31 18.17 13.36
N LYS A 137 -2.23 17.37 13.28
CA LYS A 137 -0.88 17.89 13.12
C LYS A 137 -0.61 18.12 11.64
N ASP A 138 0.10 19.18 11.30
CA ASP A 138 0.60 19.44 9.95
C ASP A 138 1.43 18.26 9.45
N ALA A 139 0.80 17.42 8.64
CA ALA A 139 1.45 16.22 8.15
C ALA A 139 2.46 16.56 7.06
N LEU A 140 3.64 15.95 7.11
CA LEU A 140 4.68 16.13 6.11
C LEU A 140 4.17 15.82 4.69
N PRO A 141 4.59 16.60 3.69
CA PRO A 141 4.22 16.37 2.30
C PRO A 141 4.83 15.07 1.80
N ILE A 142 4.05 14.33 1.02
CA ILE A 142 4.49 13.11 0.35
C ILE A 142 4.74 13.40 -1.14
N PRO A 143 5.80 12.84 -1.74
CA PRO A 143 6.08 13.01 -3.16
C PRO A 143 4.92 12.55 -4.05
N ASN A 144 4.68 13.28 -5.12
CA ASN A 144 3.65 12.93 -6.10
C ASN A 144 4.00 11.61 -6.81
N THR A 145 3.06 10.69 -6.87
CA THR A 145 3.26 9.35 -7.46
C THR A 145 3.54 9.37 -8.96
N THR A 146 3.15 10.42 -9.66
CA THR A 146 3.32 10.53 -11.12
C THR A 146 4.70 11.01 -11.52
N LYS A 147 5.21 12.05 -10.85
CA LYS A 147 6.52 12.68 -11.16
C LYS A 147 7.60 12.35 -10.14
N GLY A 148 7.23 11.93 -8.94
CA GLY A 148 8.13 11.68 -7.81
C GLY A 148 8.08 10.24 -7.31
N LYS A 149 8.02 9.25 -8.22
CA LYS A 149 7.93 7.83 -7.82
C LYS A 149 9.17 7.36 -7.05
N ASN A 150 10.35 7.81 -7.43
CA ASN A 150 11.60 7.42 -6.76
C ASN A 150 11.70 8.08 -5.39
N GLU A 151 11.28 9.32 -5.27
CA GLU A 151 11.18 10.08 -4.02
C GLU A 151 10.17 9.42 -3.07
N LEU A 152 9.02 8.97 -3.60
CA LEU A 152 8.02 8.23 -2.82
C LEU A 152 8.58 6.87 -2.33
N LEU A 153 9.34 6.15 -3.16
CA LEU A 153 10.03 4.93 -2.72
C LEU A 153 11.05 5.24 -1.62
N GLY A 154 11.75 6.37 -1.71
CA GLY A 154 12.68 6.84 -0.68
C GLY A 154 11.99 7.13 0.64
N TYR A 155 10.85 7.83 0.60
CA TYR A 155 9.98 8.02 1.76
C TYR A 155 9.59 6.67 2.40
N ILE A 156 9.08 5.74 1.60
CA ILE A 156 8.66 4.42 2.06
C ILE A 156 9.83 3.65 2.70
N MET A 157 11.02 3.70 2.10
CA MET A 157 12.20 3.03 2.65
C MET A 157 12.65 3.65 3.96
N LEU A 158 12.61 4.97 4.08
CA LEU A 158 12.98 5.67 5.31
C LEU A 158 12.00 5.33 6.45
N GLU A 159 10.70 5.39 6.20
CA GLU A 159 9.66 5.06 7.20
C GLU A 159 9.74 3.59 7.66
N ASN A 160 10.18 2.68 6.79
CA ASN A 160 10.23 1.26 7.10
C ASN A 160 11.66 0.72 7.29
N LYS A 161 12.66 1.59 7.51
CA LYS A 161 14.07 1.19 7.59
C LYS A 161 14.30 0.04 8.57
N LYS A 162 13.83 0.21 9.80
CA LYS A 162 13.95 -0.81 10.85
C LYS A 162 13.33 -2.14 10.43
N PHE A 163 12.08 -2.10 9.94
CA PHE A 163 11.38 -3.29 9.47
C PHE A 163 12.12 -4.01 8.34
N TYR A 164 12.69 -3.28 7.38
CA TYR A 164 13.44 -3.89 6.27
C TYR A 164 14.74 -4.54 6.74
N GLN A 165 15.45 -3.91 7.67
CA GLN A 165 16.67 -4.45 8.26
C GLN A 165 16.39 -5.73 9.08
N GLU A 166 15.39 -5.71 9.95
CA GLU A 166 15.01 -6.84 10.80
C GLU A 166 14.46 -8.04 10.02
N ASN A 167 13.88 -7.81 8.84
CA ASN A 167 13.26 -8.84 8.02
C ASN A 167 14.05 -9.18 6.75
N ASN A 168 15.33 -8.79 6.68
CA ASN A 168 16.22 -9.03 5.54
C ASN A 168 15.58 -8.61 4.19
N ARG A 169 14.80 -7.52 4.18
CA ARG A 169 14.21 -6.98 2.95
C ARG A 169 15.19 -6.01 2.30
N PRO A 170 15.26 -5.99 0.95
CA PRO A 170 16.12 -5.06 0.25
C PRO A 170 15.83 -3.61 0.65
N TYR A 171 16.89 -2.89 1.01
CA TYR A 171 16.88 -1.47 1.34
C TYR A 171 17.86 -0.74 0.44
N TYR A 172 17.36 0.26 -0.28
CA TYR A 172 18.16 0.95 -1.29
C TYR A 172 18.37 2.42 -0.89
N PRO A 173 19.56 2.78 -0.35
CA PRO A 173 19.87 4.15 0.09
C PRO A 173 19.68 5.20 -1.01
N TRP A 174 19.90 4.83 -2.27
CA TRP A 174 19.73 5.73 -3.41
C TRP A 174 18.31 6.35 -3.47
N TYR A 175 17.26 5.57 -3.20
CA TYR A 175 15.91 6.12 -3.14
C TYR A 175 15.73 7.09 -1.97
N VAL A 176 16.33 6.79 -0.82
CA VAL A 176 16.28 7.66 0.37
C VAL A 176 16.93 9.01 0.08
N GLU A 177 18.06 9.03 -0.61
CA GLU A 177 18.70 10.28 -1.03
C GLU A 177 17.83 11.11 -1.99
N LYS A 178 17.06 10.47 -2.89
CA LYS A 178 16.08 11.17 -3.71
C LYS A 178 15.00 11.86 -2.88
N TYR A 179 14.51 11.18 -1.84
CA TYR A 179 13.52 11.76 -0.94
C TYR A 179 14.07 12.92 -0.12
N LYS A 180 15.29 12.81 0.41
CA LYS A 180 15.94 13.92 1.14
C LYS A 180 16.07 15.16 0.26
N LYS A 181 16.57 15.01 -0.97
CA LYS A 181 16.65 16.12 -1.94
C LYS A 181 15.28 16.75 -2.24
N PHE A 182 14.22 15.96 -2.30
CA PHE A 182 12.87 16.47 -2.45
C PHE A 182 12.44 17.34 -1.25
N LEU A 183 12.79 16.97 -0.03
CA LEU A 183 12.50 17.79 1.16
C LEU A 183 13.28 19.10 1.14
N ASP A 184 14.58 19.06 0.83
CA ASP A 184 15.45 20.24 0.77
C ASP A 184 14.94 21.27 -0.23
N GLN A 185 14.55 20.83 -1.44
CA GLN A 185 14.00 21.70 -2.47
C GLN A 185 12.67 22.38 -2.05
N ARG A 186 11.89 21.73 -1.21
CA ARG A 186 10.63 22.34 -0.71
C ARG A 186 10.87 23.33 0.40
N SER A 187 11.83 23.07 1.27
CA SER A 187 12.21 24.03 2.31
C SER A 187 12.74 25.33 1.72
N SER A 188 13.51 25.24 0.63
CA SER A 188 14.05 26.42 -0.08
C SER A 188 12.98 27.25 -0.84
N ASN A 189 11.84 26.65 -1.17
CA ASN A 189 10.75 27.36 -1.89
C ASN A 189 9.69 27.95 -0.96
N THR A 190 9.87 27.84 0.37
CA THR A 190 8.90 28.32 1.37
C THR A 190 9.41 29.57 2.12
N VAL A 191 10.56 30.12 1.68
CA VAL A 191 11.15 31.38 2.15
C VAL A 191 10.84 32.53 1.14
#